data_a0fb74137b0e9ba0543ffebb8afc2732
#
_entry.id   a0fb74137b0e9ba0543ffebb8afc2732
#
_cell.length_a   1.000
_cell.length_b   1.000
_cell.length_c   1.000
_cell.angle_alpha   90.00
_cell.angle_beta   90.00
_cell.angle_gamma   90.00
#
_symmetry.space_group_name_H-M   'P 1'
#
loop_
_entity.id
_entity.type
_entity.pdbx_description
1 polymer ?
#
loop_
_entity_poly.entity_id
_entity_poly.type
_entity_poly.pdbx_seq_one_letter_code
_entity_poly.pdbx_strand_id
1 'polypeptide(L)'
;AVLASDMQNITIEAYKEPVTEIQNGGSVTGTDLDKLISVGKTLMVNGDKGARLVFSIDALKEIDRQTSGEIMVEIKDVSSAHQEKFPCKKVFSITVSSGSSIISDFGGLVTISLPYELRNGEREQDVTVWYLTSNGTITKIPCTYDQRTKLATFTVAYFSQYMVGVSETTPWVNPFSDVNKNDWFYSAVEFVNRNSLFLGTSDTNFSPDSPMTRAMLWTVLGRLNGSSFSGSDAFNSARIWAMG
;
A
#
# COMPACT_ATOMS: atom_id res chain seq x y z
N ALA A 1 31.72 -52.64 25.12
CA ALA A 1 32.65 -51.87 24.28
C ALA A 1 32.11 -51.80 22.84
N VAL A 2 30.95 -51.18 22.65
CA VAL A 2 30.40 -50.86 21.34
C VAL A 2 29.62 -49.56 21.53
N LEU A 3 30.25 -48.40 21.61
CA LEU A 3 29.55 -47.12 21.65
C LEU A 3 30.47 -45.92 21.28
N ALA A 4 31.60 -46.18 20.62
CA ALA A 4 32.52 -45.10 20.27
C ALA A 4 32.66 -44.86 18.75
N SER A 5 31.93 -45.59 17.88
CA SER A 5 32.06 -45.45 16.42
C SER A 5 30.89 -44.68 15.74
N ASP A 6 29.80 -44.39 16.45
CA ASP A 6 28.62 -43.78 15.82
C ASP A 6 28.48 -42.25 16.09
N MET A 7 29.49 -41.64 16.68
CA MET A 7 29.53 -40.18 16.85
C MET A 7 30.42 -39.47 15.81
N GLN A 8 30.66 -40.09 14.68
CA GLN A 8 31.35 -39.43 13.57
C GLN A 8 30.33 -38.86 12.58
N ASN A 9 30.41 -37.54 12.47
CA ASN A 9 29.76 -36.71 11.46
C ASN A 9 28.31 -36.28 11.70
N ILE A 10 28.01 -35.77 12.88
CA ILE A 10 27.02 -34.67 12.93
C ILE A 10 27.78 -33.42 12.51
N THR A 11 27.79 -33.13 11.22
CA THR A 11 28.12 -31.81 10.71
C THR A 11 26.99 -30.92 11.19
N ILE A 12 27.23 -30.16 12.27
CA ILE A 12 26.37 -29.04 12.64
C ILE A 12 26.56 -28.06 11.48
N GLU A 13 25.72 -28.15 10.44
CA GLU A 13 25.57 -27.03 9.53
C GLU A 13 25.25 -25.84 10.40
N ALA A 14 26.19 -24.90 10.47
CA ALA A 14 25.99 -23.66 11.22
C ALA A 14 24.65 -23.07 10.75
N TYR A 15 23.72 -22.90 11.69
CA TYR A 15 22.41 -22.31 11.38
C TYR A 15 22.67 -20.96 10.74
N LYS A 16 22.50 -20.89 9.43
CA LYS A 16 22.61 -19.65 8.67
C LYS A 16 21.25 -18.95 8.76
N GLU A 17 21.24 -17.77 9.33
CA GLU A 17 20.04 -16.91 9.34
C GLU A 17 19.47 -16.78 7.92
N PRO A 18 18.15 -16.89 7.75
CA PRO A 18 17.54 -16.72 6.43
C PRO A 18 17.78 -15.32 5.88
N VAL A 19 17.91 -15.22 4.56
CA VAL A 19 18.00 -13.95 3.86
C VAL A 19 16.68 -13.21 3.98
N THR A 20 16.62 -12.18 4.82
CA THR A 20 15.39 -11.37 5.04
C THR A 20 15.31 -10.15 4.15
N GLU A 21 16.40 -9.83 3.44
CA GLU A 21 16.52 -8.63 2.63
C GLU A 21 17.36 -8.89 1.37
N ILE A 22 16.85 -8.48 0.23
CA ILE A 22 17.56 -8.54 -1.06
C ILE A 22 17.48 -7.18 -1.77
N GLN A 23 18.38 -6.97 -2.73
CA GLN A 23 18.33 -5.82 -3.63
C GLN A 23 17.46 -6.11 -4.85
N ASN A 24 17.00 -5.08 -5.52
CA ASN A 24 16.24 -5.16 -6.76
C ASN A 24 16.99 -5.98 -7.83
N GLY A 25 16.28 -6.90 -8.48
CA GLY A 25 16.89 -7.88 -9.40
C GLY A 25 17.63 -9.02 -8.70
N GLY A 26 17.62 -9.05 -7.36
CA GLY A 26 18.14 -10.16 -6.58
C GLY A 26 17.19 -11.34 -6.53
N SER A 27 17.72 -12.47 -6.08
CA SER A 27 16.98 -13.71 -5.99
C SER A 27 16.99 -14.32 -4.58
N VAL A 28 15.98 -15.15 -4.31
CA VAL A 28 15.86 -15.96 -3.09
C VAL A 28 15.69 -17.41 -3.52
N THR A 29 16.51 -18.30 -2.97
CA THR A 29 16.40 -19.74 -3.24
C THR A 29 15.16 -20.30 -2.55
N GLY A 30 14.59 -21.40 -3.08
CA GLY A 30 13.49 -22.11 -2.42
C GLY A 30 13.83 -22.50 -0.97
N THR A 31 15.06 -22.92 -0.70
CA THR A 31 15.51 -23.26 0.66
C THR A 31 15.51 -22.04 1.60
N ASP A 32 15.87 -20.84 1.13
CA ASP A 32 15.83 -19.63 1.95
C ASP A 32 14.40 -19.16 2.14
N LEU A 33 13.52 -19.36 1.15
CA LEU A 33 12.09 -19.08 1.25
C LEU A 33 11.44 -19.98 2.31
N ASP A 34 11.70 -21.29 2.29
CA ASP A 34 11.25 -22.24 3.32
C ASP A 34 11.71 -21.84 4.72
N LYS A 35 12.95 -21.40 4.87
CA LYS A 35 13.49 -20.90 6.15
C LYS A 35 12.76 -19.66 6.62
N LEU A 36 12.54 -18.66 5.74
CA LEU A 36 11.77 -17.45 6.07
C LEU A 36 10.38 -17.81 6.60
N ILE A 37 9.68 -18.68 5.89
CA ILE A 37 8.34 -19.15 6.27
C ILE A 37 8.37 -19.86 7.62
N SER A 38 9.31 -20.77 7.83
CA SER A 38 9.41 -21.59 9.05
C SER A 38 9.69 -20.76 10.32
N VAL A 39 10.47 -19.68 10.18
CA VAL A 39 10.78 -18.78 11.31
C VAL A 39 9.83 -17.56 11.42
N GLY A 40 8.84 -17.49 10.54
CA GLY A 40 7.86 -16.42 10.55
C GLY A 40 8.42 -15.03 10.22
N LYS A 41 9.46 -14.95 9.37
CA LYS A 41 10.07 -13.69 8.93
C LYS A 41 9.56 -13.28 7.55
N THR A 42 9.46 -11.97 7.33
CA THR A 42 9.09 -11.37 6.05
C THR A 42 10.31 -11.23 5.14
N LEU A 43 10.09 -11.17 3.83
CA LEU A 43 11.11 -10.82 2.85
C LEU A 43 10.97 -9.35 2.47
N MET A 44 12.08 -8.61 2.51
CA MET A 44 12.17 -7.24 2.03
C MET A 44 13.01 -7.18 0.75
N VAL A 45 12.52 -6.43 -0.24
CA VAL A 45 13.26 -6.13 -1.47
C VAL A 45 13.45 -4.64 -1.55
N ASN A 46 14.70 -4.19 -1.63
CA ASN A 46 15.05 -2.78 -1.75
C ASN A 46 15.37 -2.44 -3.19
N GLY A 47 14.69 -1.43 -3.72
CA GLY A 47 14.89 -0.88 -5.05
C GLY A 47 15.56 0.49 -5.03
N ASP A 48 15.69 1.06 -6.22
CA ASP A 48 16.27 2.37 -6.40
C ASP A 48 15.45 3.48 -5.75
N LYS A 49 16.11 4.55 -5.29
CA LYS A 49 15.49 5.75 -4.70
C LYS A 49 14.56 5.46 -3.53
N GLY A 50 14.82 4.38 -2.79
CA GLY A 50 14.04 3.98 -1.64
C GLY A 50 12.79 3.16 -1.97
N ALA A 51 12.58 2.76 -3.22
CA ALA A 51 11.53 1.79 -3.56
C ALA A 51 11.70 0.53 -2.71
N ARG A 52 10.58 -0.04 -2.23
CA ARG A 52 10.62 -1.18 -1.34
C ARG A 52 9.39 -2.07 -1.51
N LEU A 53 9.61 -3.37 -1.42
CA LEU A 53 8.54 -4.36 -1.27
C LEU A 53 8.76 -5.11 0.04
N VAL A 54 7.67 -5.41 0.76
CA VAL A 54 7.68 -6.25 1.95
C VAL A 54 6.61 -7.31 1.77
N PHE A 55 7.04 -8.55 1.61
CA PHE A 55 6.15 -9.69 1.45
C PHE A 55 5.71 -10.20 2.82
N SER A 56 4.40 -10.33 3.04
CA SER A 56 3.88 -11.03 4.21
C SER A 56 4.22 -12.52 4.17
N ILE A 57 4.16 -13.18 5.32
CA ILE A 57 4.41 -14.62 5.41
C ILE A 57 3.42 -15.42 4.53
N ASP A 58 2.16 -15.00 4.48
CA ASP A 58 1.16 -15.67 3.65
C ASP A 58 1.43 -15.50 2.16
N ALA A 59 1.96 -14.33 1.74
CA ALA A 59 2.43 -14.14 0.37
C ALA A 59 3.62 -15.05 0.05
N LEU A 60 4.57 -15.20 0.97
CA LEU A 60 5.72 -16.10 0.78
C LEU A 60 5.28 -17.57 0.69
N LYS A 61 4.33 -18.02 1.51
CA LYS A 61 3.76 -19.39 1.44
C LYS A 61 3.09 -19.65 0.09
N GLU A 62 2.35 -18.69 -0.43
CA GLU A 62 1.69 -18.87 -1.72
C GLU A 62 2.69 -18.89 -2.87
N ILE A 63 3.74 -18.07 -2.82
CA ILE A 63 4.85 -18.12 -3.79
C ILE A 63 5.52 -19.49 -3.74
N ASP A 64 5.84 -19.98 -2.55
CA ASP A 64 6.46 -21.30 -2.35
C ASP A 64 5.59 -22.44 -2.89
N ARG A 65 4.28 -22.36 -2.70
CA ARG A 65 3.32 -23.33 -3.25
C ARG A 65 3.29 -23.35 -4.79
N GLN A 66 3.54 -22.18 -5.43
CA GLN A 66 3.54 -22.07 -6.89
C GLN A 66 4.89 -22.48 -7.51
N THR A 67 5.98 -22.41 -6.75
CA THR A 67 7.31 -22.78 -7.22
C THR A 67 8.19 -23.25 -6.07
N SER A 68 8.94 -24.34 -6.29
CA SER A 68 9.99 -24.81 -5.38
C SER A 68 11.38 -24.28 -5.77
N GLY A 69 11.45 -23.44 -6.79
CA GLY A 69 12.69 -22.93 -7.35
C GLY A 69 13.14 -21.60 -6.75
N GLU A 70 14.19 -21.06 -7.32
CA GLU A 70 14.66 -19.71 -7.06
C GLU A 70 13.65 -18.70 -7.58
N ILE A 71 13.32 -17.69 -6.78
CA ILE A 71 12.50 -16.55 -7.20
C ILE A 71 13.38 -15.32 -7.40
N MET A 72 13.09 -14.55 -8.44
CA MET A 72 13.67 -13.26 -8.71
C MET A 72 12.61 -12.17 -8.58
N VAL A 73 12.94 -11.05 -7.95
CA VAL A 73 12.04 -9.92 -7.78
C VAL A 73 12.62 -8.68 -8.44
N GLU A 74 11.87 -8.08 -9.35
CA GLU A 74 12.30 -6.87 -10.07
C GLU A 74 11.28 -5.73 -9.91
N ILE A 75 11.79 -4.54 -9.59
CA ILE A 75 11.06 -3.26 -9.59
C ILE A 75 11.68 -2.40 -10.69
N LYS A 76 10.93 -2.02 -11.71
CA LYS A 76 11.42 -1.27 -12.85
C LYS A 76 10.63 0.02 -13.07
N ASP A 77 11.31 1.17 -13.11
CA ASP A 77 10.70 2.43 -13.56
C ASP A 77 10.49 2.36 -15.08
N VAL A 78 9.24 2.29 -15.50
CA VAL A 78 8.83 2.24 -16.91
C VAL A 78 8.10 3.53 -17.34
N SER A 79 8.28 4.61 -16.59
CA SER A 79 7.60 5.89 -16.82
C SER A 79 7.79 6.44 -18.22
N SER A 80 8.97 6.23 -18.83
CA SER A 80 9.26 6.71 -20.19
C SER A 80 8.35 6.10 -21.24
N ALA A 81 7.98 4.82 -21.08
CA ALA A 81 7.05 4.13 -22.01
C ALA A 81 5.61 4.60 -21.87
N HIS A 82 5.28 5.31 -20.80
CA HIS A 82 3.92 5.76 -20.48
C HIS A 82 3.76 7.29 -20.50
N GLN A 83 4.81 8.04 -20.87
CA GLN A 83 4.86 9.49 -20.71
C GLN A 83 3.82 10.22 -21.58
N GLU A 84 3.49 9.73 -22.76
CA GLU A 84 2.45 10.31 -23.63
C GLU A 84 1.06 10.18 -23.00
N LYS A 85 0.76 9.01 -22.42
CA LYS A 85 -0.56 8.72 -21.84
C LYS A 85 -0.71 9.29 -20.43
N PHE A 86 0.37 9.31 -19.65
CA PHE A 86 0.39 9.76 -18.26
C PHE A 86 1.50 10.78 -18.02
N PRO A 87 1.40 11.97 -18.61
CA PRO A 87 2.39 13.02 -18.39
C PRO A 87 2.44 13.33 -16.89
N CYS A 88 3.65 13.55 -16.39
CA CYS A 88 3.85 13.94 -15.01
C CYS A 88 3.61 12.86 -13.93
N LYS A 89 3.40 11.61 -14.31
CA LYS A 89 3.26 10.48 -13.37
C LYS A 89 4.45 9.53 -13.47
N LYS A 90 4.69 8.75 -12.41
CA LYS A 90 5.67 7.69 -12.39
C LYS A 90 4.97 6.35 -12.55
N VAL A 91 5.52 5.47 -13.38
CA VAL A 91 4.98 4.13 -13.60
C VAL A 91 6.05 3.11 -13.30
N PHE A 92 5.72 2.15 -12.45
CA PHE A 92 6.60 1.07 -12.04
C PHE A 92 6.00 -0.28 -12.45
N SER A 93 6.81 -1.11 -13.06
CA SER A 93 6.50 -2.53 -13.28
C SER A 93 7.13 -3.34 -12.17
N ILE A 94 6.36 -4.20 -11.51
CA ILE A 94 6.84 -5.09 -10.47
C ILE A 94 6.61 -6.51 -10.92
N THR A 95 7.67 -7.32 -10.89
CA THR A 95 7.65 -8.71 -11.37
C THR A 95 8.27 -9.63 -10.34
N VAL A 96 7.61 -10.75 -10.07
CA VAL A 96 8.19 -11.91 -9.40
C VAL A 96 8.19 -13.05 -10.40
N SER A 97 9.34 -13.67 -10.57
CA SER A 97 9.51 -14.78 -11.52
C SER A 97 10.29 -15.94 -10.91
N SER A 98 10.01 -17.15 -11.40
CA SER A 98 10.81 -18.33 -11.13
C SER A 98 11.12 -19.00 -12.46
N GLY A 99 12.38 -18.95 -12.86
CA GLY A 99 12.78 -19.30 -14.22
C GLY A 99 12.06 -18.45 -15.27
N SER A 100 11.32 -19.07 -16.16
CA SER A 100 10.51 -18.38 -17.19
C SER A 100 9.06 -18.07 -16.76
N SER A 101 8.64 -18.51 -15.59
CA SER A 101 7.27 -18.34 -15.10
C SER A 101 7.13 -17.06 -14.28
N ILE A 102 6.07 -16.29 -14.54
CA ILE A 102 5.74 -15.09 -13.76
C ILE A 102 4.71 -15.48 -12.68
N ILE A 103 4.98 -15.07 -11.45
CA ILE A 103 4.07 -15.22 -10.31
C ILE A 103 3.40 -13.87 -10.09
N SER A 104 2.08 -13.79 -10.27
CA SER A 104 1.32 -12.54 -10.19
C SER A 104 0.29 -12.48 -9.06
N ASP A 105 -0.12 -13.63 -8.54
CA ASP A 105 -1.05 -13.76 -7.41
C ASP A 105 -0.31 -14.37 -6.21
N PHE A 106 -0.41 -13.72 -5.07
CA PHE A 106 0.36 -14.08 -3.88
C PHE A 106 -0.49 -14.65 -2.76
N GLY A 107 -1.82 -14.70 -2.89
CA GLY A 107 -2.72 -15.18 -1.83
C GLY A 107 -2.55 -14.48 -0.47
N GLY A 108 -1.62 -13.53 -0.37
CA GLY A 108 -1.27 -12.75 0.80
C GLY A 108 -0.91 -11.33 0.42
N LEU A 109 -0.65 -10.48 1.42
CA LEU A 109 -0.41 -9.05 1.21
C LEU A 109 1.07 -8.75 1.00
N VAL A 110 1.35 -7.84 0.06
CA VAL A 110 2.66 -7.23 -0.13
C VAL A 110 2.52 -5.72 0.06
N THR A 111 3.32 -5.18 0.95
CA THR A 111 3.42 -3.72 1.14
C THR A 111 4.44 -3.17 0.15
N ILE A 112 4.02 -2.18 -0.62
CA ILE A 112 4.83 -1.54 -1.66
C ILE A 112 5.03 -0.09 -1.28
N SER A 113 6.28 0.38 -1.36
CA SER A 113 6.63 1.80 -1.23
C SER A 113 7.33 2.25 -2.50
N LEU A 114 6.76 3.20 -3.23
CA LEU A 114 7.30 3.69 -4.50
C LEU A 114 7.68 5.16 -4.40
N PRO A 115 8.82 5.56 -4.98
CA PRO A 115 9.28 6.93 -4.92
C PRO A 115 8.46 7.84 -5.84
N TYR A 116 8.06 8.97 -5.29
CA TYR A 116 7.44 10.06 -6.02
C TYR A 116 7.90 11.41 -5.46
N GLU A 117 8.44 12.26 -6.28
CA GLU A 117 8.84 13.60 -5.89
C GLU A 117 7.78 14.61 -6.33
N LEU A 118 7.21 15.30 -5.33
CA LEU A 118 6.20 16.33 -5.59
C LEU A 118 6.79 17.44 -6.46
N ARG A 119 6.01 17.87 -7.44
CA ARG A 119 6.34 18.99 -8.31
C ARG A 119 5.81 20.29 -7.71
N ASN A 120 6.25 21.40 -8.28
CA ASN A 120 5.76 22.72 -7.85
C ASN A 120 4.23 22.82 -8.00
N GLY A 121 3.55 23.12 -6.90
CA GLY A 121 2.09 23.21 -6.84
C GLY A 121 1.36 21.89 -6.52
N GLU A 122 2.04 20.75 -6.47
CA GLU A 122 1.47 19.49 -6.02
C GLU A 122 1.45 19.40 -4.49
N ARG A 123 0.45 18.75 -3.94
CA ARG A 123 0.28 18.59 -2.48
C ARG A 123 0.35 17.12 -2.11
N GLU A 124 0.93 16.82 -0.95
CA GLU A 124 1.11 15.46 -0.44
C GLU A 124 -0.21 14.68 -0.32
N GLN A 125 -1.29 15.35 0.13
CA GLN A 125 -2.60 14.74 0.28
C GLN A 125 -3.28 14.34 -1.05
N ASP A 126 -2.79 14.86 -2.17
CA ASP A 126 -3.31 14.56 -3.50
C ASP A 126 -2.55 13.41 -4.18
N VAL A 127 -1.45 12.94 -3.55
CA VAL A 127 -0.71 11.79 -4.06
C VAL A 127 -1.60 10.56 -4.06
N THR A 128 -1.61 9.88 -5.17
CA THR A 128 -2.48 8.74 -5.42
C THR A 128 -1.69 7.66 -6.16
N VAL A 129 -2.02 6.42 -5.87
CA VAL A 129 -1.54 5.26 -6.60
C VAL A 129 -2.68 4.69 -7.43
N TRP A 130 -2.36 4.26 -8.64
CA TRP A 130 -3.28 3.53 -9.51
C TRP A 130 -2.65 2.23 -9.96
N TYR A 131 -3.47 1.20 -10.02
CA TYR A 131 -3.17 -0.06 -10.66
C TYR A 131 -3.50 0.03 -12.14
N LEU A 132 -2.55 -0.35 -13.00
CA LEU A 132 -2.73 -0.41 -14.45
C LEU A 132 -2.85 -1.88 -14.86
N THR A 133 -4.00 -2.24 -15.41
CA THR A 133 -4.22 -3.58 -15.96
C THR A 133 -3.72 -3.66 -17.39
N SER A 134 -3.43 -4.86 -17.88
CA SER A 134 -3.01 -5.12 -19.25
C SER A 134 -4.06 -4.70 -20.31
N ASN A 135 -5.34 -4.69 -19.93
CA ASN A 135 -6.44 -4.22 -20.80
C ASN A 135 -6.62 -2.68 -20.81
N GLY A 136 -5.76 -1.94 -20.06
CA GLY A 136 -5.79 -0.49 -20.01
C GLY A 136 -6.73 0.10 -18.95
N THR A 137 -7.36 -0.73 -18.13
CA THR A 137 -8.18 -0.24 -16.99
C THR A 137 -7.27 0.32 -15.92
N ILE A 138 -7.68 1.44 -15.31
CA ILE A 138 -6.96 2.13 -14.25
C ILE A 138 -7.85 2.12 -13.01
N THR A 139 -7.33 1.55 -11.92
CA THR A 139 -8.05 1.48 -10.65
C THR A 139 -7.26 2.21 -9.58
N LYS A 140 -7.91 3.13 -8.85
CA LYS A 140 -7.30 3.84 -7.74
C LYS A 140 -7.09 2.91 -6.56
N ILE A 141 -5.90 2.98 -5.95
CA ILE A 141 -5.53 2.23 -4.75
C ILE A 141 -5.31 3.22 -3.60
N PRO A 142 -5.88 2.98 -2.42
CA PRO A 142 -5.56 3.76 -1.23
C PRO A 142 -4.07 3.70 -0.92
N CYS A 143 -3.47 4.85 -0.66
CA CYS A 143 -2.06 4.94 -0.29
C CYS A 143 -1.84 6.01 0.78
N THR A 144 -0.72 5.92 1.48
CA THR A 144 -0.17 6.99 2.30
C THR A 144 1.08 7.55 1.62
N TYR A 145 1.29 8.86 1.70
CA TYR A 145 2.49 9.49 1.19
C TYR A 145 3.25 10.18 2.33
N ASP A 146 4.54 9.95 2.40
CA ASP A 146 5.44 10.61 3.35
C ASP A 146 6.37 11.56 2.57
N GLN A 147 6.17 12.85 2.73
CA GLN A 147 6.94 13.88 2.05
C GLN A 147 8.43 13.86 2.45
N ARG A 148 8.76 13.42 3.66
CA ARG A 148 10.14 13.34 4.14
C ARG A 148 10.92 12.24 3.42
N THR A 149 10.30 11.07 3.23
CA THR A 149 10.90 9.93 2.52
C THR A 149 10.62 9.97 1.02
N LYS A 150 9.64 10.79 0.59
CA LYS A 150 9.12 10.88 -0.78
C LYS A 150 8.56 9.55 -1.30
N LEU A 151 7.98 8.76 -0.41
CA LEU A 151 7.43 7.44 -0.72
C LEU A 151 5.91 7.40 -0.62
N ALA A 152 5.27 6.86 -1.65
CA ALA A 152 3.87 6.46 -1.62
C ALA A 152 3.80 4.98 -1.24
N THR A 153 3.16 4.66 -0.12
CA THR A 153 3.07 3.31 0.44
C THR A 153 1.64 2.78 0.37
N PHE A 154 1.48 1.57 -0.10
CA PHE A 154 0.20 0.89 -0.26
C PHE A 154 0.37 -0.63 -0.14
N THR A 155 -0.73 -1.37 -0.05
CA THR A 155 -0.72 -2.82 0.13
C THR A 155 -1.62 -3.49 -0.90
N VAL A 156 -1.13 -4.58 -1.48
CA VAL A 156 -1.81 -5.34 -2.54
C VAL A 156 -1.54 -6.84 -2.42
N ALA A 157 -2.35 -7.65 -3.12
CA ALA A 157 -2.18 -9.11 -3.20
C ALA A 157 -1.73 -9.60 -4.58
N TYR A 158 -1.47 -8.70 -5.52
CA TYR A 158 -1.09 -9.03 -6.91
C TYR A 158 -0.11 -8.00 -7.45
N PHE A 159 0.69 -8.40 -8.44
CA PHE A 159 1.61 -7.49 -9.13
C PHE A 159 1.25 -7.26 -10.59
N SER A 160 1.57 -6.07 -11.05
CA SER A 160 1.51 -5.62 -12.43
C SER A 160 2.25 -4.28 -12.51
N GLN A 161 1.62 -3.29 -13.14
CA GLN A 161 2.13 -1.93 -13.19
C GLN A 161 1.35 -1.04 -12.22
N TYR A 162 2.09 -0.22 -11.49
CA TYR A 162 1.55 0.78 -10.57
C TYR A 162 2.00 2.17 -11.00
N MET A 163 1.06 3.08 -11.07
CA MET A 163 1.31 4.47 -11.36
C MET A 163 1.19 5.30 -10.08
N VAL A 164 2.17 6.17 -9.85
CA VAL A 164 2.17 7.12 -8.73
C VAL A 164 2.18 8.52 -9.30
N GLY A 165 1.40 9.39 -8.72
CA GLY A 165 1.34 10.81 -9.09
C GLY A 165 0.27 11.52 -8.30
N VAL A 166 0.05 12.78 -8.65
CA VAL A 166 -1.06 13.55 -8.08
C VAL A 166 -2.31 13.29 -8.92
N SER A 167 -3.42 12.99 -8.25
CA SER A 167 -4.72 13.00 -8.90
C SER A 167 -4.98 14.41 -9.41
N GLU A 168 -5.43 14.55 -10.67
CA GLU A 168 -5.93 15.84 -11.12
C GLU A 168 -7.16 16.17 -10.28
N THR A 169 -6.94 16.94 -9.23
CA THR A 169 -8.03 17.35 -8.37
C THR A 169 -8.79 18.44 -9.11
N THR A 170 -10.03 18.14 -9.47
CA THR A 170 -11.01 19.22 -9.62
C THR A 170 -10.87 20.10 -8.38
N PRO A 171 -10.68 21.43 -8.51
CA PRO A 171 -10.58 22.30 -7.34
C PRO A 171 -11.74 21.98 -6.39
N TRP A 172 -11.40 21.73 -5.11
CA TRP A 172 -12.48 21.49 -4.16
C TRP A 172 -13.30 22.78 -4.03
N VAL A 173 -14.55 22.67 -4.33
CA VAL A 173 -15.51 23.72 -4.06
C VAL A 173 -15.99 23.51 -2.63
N ASN A 174 -15.61 24.40 -1.73
CA ASN A 174 -16.05 24.33 -0.34
C ASN A 174 -17.58 24.43 -0.28
N PRO A 175 -18.29 23.41 0.18
CA PRO A 175 -19.74 23.47 0.32
C PRO A 175 -20.17 24.18 1.61
N PHE A 176 -19.23 24.41 2.56
CA PHE A 176 -19.55 24.86 3.90
C PHE A 176 -19.42 26.36 4.05
N SER A 177 -20.48 27.00 4.52
CA SER A 177 -20.53 28.46 4.74
C SER A 177 -19.81 28.90 6.01
N ASP A 178 -19.59 27.96 6.96
CA ASP A 178 -18.92 28.17 8.24
C ASP A 178 -17.42 27.78 8.22
N VAL A 179 -16.86 27.51 7.04
CA VAL A 179 -15.45 27.22 6.84
C VAL A 179 -14.86 28.20 5.82
N ASN A 180 -13.94 29.04 6.27
CA ASN A 180 -13.32 30.03 5.41
C ASN A 180 -11.94 29.56 4.95
N LYS A 181 -11.52 30.01 3.75
CA LYS A 181 -10.22 29.65 3.17
C LYS A 181 -9.02 30.01 4.05
N ASN A 182 -9.17 31.02 4.92
CA ASN A 182 -8.13 31.48 5.82
C ASN A 182 -8.15 30.79 7.20
N ASP A 183 -9.10 29.91 7.46
CA ASP A 183 -9.16 29.17 8.71
C ASP A 183 -8.01 28.17 8.77
N TRP A 184 -7.38 28.03 9.94
CA TRP A 184 -6.24 27.13 10.12
C TRP A 184 -6.59 25.66 9.86
N PHE A 185 -7.86 25.29 10.00
CA PHE A 185 -8.38 23.94 9.73
C PHE A 185 -8.91 23.75 8.30
N TYR A 186 -8.87 24.77 7.42
CA TYR A 186 -9.46 24.70 6.08
C TYR A 186 -8.96 23.49 5.28
N SER A 187 -7.65 23.27 5.24
CA SER A 187 -7.06 22.13 4.52
C SER A 187 -7.43 20.76 5.13
N ALA A 188 -7.62 20.71 6.45
CA ALA A 188 -8.09 19.50 7.12
C ALA A 188 -9.54 19.20 6.75
N VAL A 189 -10.41 20.22 6.70
CA VAL A 189 -11.81 20.07 6.27
C VAL A 189 -11.88 19.64 4.80
N GLU A 190 -11.10 20.28 3.92
CA GLU A 190 -10.98 19.85 2.52
C GLU A 190 -10.62 18.37 2.42
N PHE A 191 -9.58 17.94 3.15
CA PHE A 191 -9.12 16.55 3.15
C PHE A 191 -10.22 15.57 3.60
N VAL A 192 -10.84 15.80 4.75
CA VAL A 192 -11.83 14.87 5.31
C VAL A 192 -13.13 14.85 4.51
N ASN A 193 -13.50 15.97 3.88
CA ASN A 193 -14.67 16.05 3.02
C ASN A 193 -14.42 15.36 1.67
N ARG A 194 -13.30 15.62 0.99
CA ARG A 194 -12.92 14.95 -0.26
C ARG A 194 -12.84 13.44 -0.12
N ASN A 195 -12.37 12.95 1.02
CA ASN A 195 -12.27 11.52 1.29
C ASN A 195 -13.55 10.93 1.88
N SER A 196 -14.63 11.71 1.94
CA SER A 196 -15.91 11.29 2.51
C SER A 196 -15.82 10.77 3.95
N LEU A 197 -14.81 11.22 4.70
CA LEU A 197 -14.63 10.87 6.12
C LEU A 197 -15.59 11.66 6.99
N PHE A 198 -15.69 12.98 6.75
CA PHE A 198 -16.66 13.89 7.35
C PHE A 198 -17.45 14.59 6.25
N LEU A 199 -18.77 14.61 6.39
CA LEU A 199 -19.66 15.20 5.40
C LEU A 199 -20.28 16.53 5.87
N GLY A 200 -19.87 17.01 7.06
CA GLY A 200 -20.51 18.15 7.72
C GLY A 200 -21.71 17.75 8.56
N THR A 201 -22.28 18.72 9.26
CA THR A 201 -23.53 18.56 10.05
C THR A 201 -24.77 18.87 9.21
N SER A 202 -24.58 19.55 8.08
CA SER A 202 -25.59 19.76 7.02
C SER A 202 -24.90 19.88 5.67
N ASP A 203 -25.66 20.06 4.60
CA ASP A 203 -25.13 20.28 3.25
C ASP A 203 -24.28 21.55 3.15
N THR A 204 -24.49 22.53 4.03
CA THR A 204 -23.83 23.83 4.00
C THR A 204 -23.02 24.16 5.26
N ASN A 205 -23.02 23.32 6.28
CA ASN A 205 -22.31 23.56 7.53
C ASN A 205 -21.44 22.36 7.91
N PHE A 206 -20.19 22.63 8.23
CA PHE A 206 -19.25 21.64 8.76
C PHE A 206 -19.31 21.54 10.28
N SER A 207 -19.53 22.66 10.95
CA SER A 207 -19.59 22.85 12.41
C SER A 207 -18.28 22.46 13.11
N PRO A 208 -17.15 23.14 12.78
CA PRO A 208 -15.82 22.76 13.25
C PRO A 208 -15.68 22.81 14.79
N ASP A 209 -16.43 23.69 15.46
CA ASP A 209 -16.39 23.85 16.91
C ASP A 209 -17.35 22.93 17.68
N SER A 210 -18.10 22.09 16.96
CA SER A 210 -19.03 21.14 17.59
C SER A 210 -18.30 19.94 18.19
N PRO A 211 -18.69 19.48 19.39
CA PRO A 211 -18.06 18.31 20.00
C PRO A 211 -18.37 17.05 19.18
N MET A 212 -17.33 16.24 18.97
CA MET A 212 -17.48 14.94 18.32
C MET A 212 -18.01 13.90 19.29
N THR A 213 -19.08 13.20 18.90
CA THR A 213 -19.59 12.07 19.67
C THR A 213 -18.78 10.80 19.43
N ARG A 214 -18.89 9.82 20.34
CA ARG A 214 -18.27 8.50 20.16
C ARG A 214 -18.77 7.80 18.90
N ALA A 215 -20.05 7.94 18.55
CA ALA A 215 -20.62 7.37 17.34
C ALA A 215 -20.01 7.98 16.07
N MET A 216 -19.80 9.30 16.04
CA MET A 216 -19.11 9.99 14.93
C MET A 216 -17.68 9.47 14.76
N LEU A 217 -16.94 9.30 15.85
CA LEU A 217 -15.59 8.75 15.81
C LEU A 217 -15.57 7.33 15.19
N TRP A 218 -16.45 6.44 15.64
CA TRP A 218 -16.56 5.10 15.08
C TRP A 218 -16.94 5.08 13.60
N THR A 219 -17.83 5.98 13.20
CA THR A 219 -18.21 6.15 11.77
C THR A 219 -17.00 6.54 10.93
N VAL A 220 -16.19 7.50 11.40
CA VAL A 220 -14.98 7.92 10.69
C VAL A 220 -13.96 6.80 10.61
N LEU A 221 -13.71 6.09 11.70
CA LEU A 221 -12.80 4.94 11.72
C LEU A 221 -13.26 3.82 10.77
N GLY A 222 -14.56 3.55 10.72
CA GLY A 222 -15.12 2.60 9.77
C GLY A 222 -14.90 3.03 8.32
N ARG A 223 -15.14 4.31 7.99
CA ARG A 223 -14.88 4.85 6.65
C ARG A 223 -13.40 4.80 6.26
N LEU A 224 -12.51 5.08 7.22
CA LEU A 224 -11.05 4.94 7.02
C LEU A 224 -10.65 3.49 6.71
N ASN A 225 -11.33 2.51 7.31
CA ASN A 225 -11.10 1.08 7.05
C ASN A 225 -11.84 0.57 5.80
N GLY A 226 -12.40 1.45 4.96
CA GLY A 226 -13.10 1.07 3.73
C GLY A 226 -14.47 0.43 3.96
N SER A 227 -15.01 0.47 5.18
CA SER A 227 -16.34 -0.05 5.47
C SER A 227 -17.41 0.85 4.88
N SER A 228 -18.26 0.29 4.01
CA SER A 228 -19.47 0.97 3.55
C SER A 228 -20.61 0.67 4.53
N PHE A 229 -21.09 1.70 5.20
CA PHE A 229 -22.29 1.57 6.04
C PHE A 229 -23.52 1.83 5.17
N SER A 230 -24.21 0.77 4.78
CA SER A 230 -25.47 0.83 4.04
C SER A 230 -26.58 0.20 4.89
N GLY A 231 -27.71 0.85 5.00
CA GLY A 231 -28.90 0.30 5.64
C GLY A 231 -29.11 0.67 7.11
N SER A 232 -29.88 -0.12 7.82
CA SER A 232 -30.39 0.11 9.18
C SER A 232 -29.38 -0.04 10.33
N ASP A 233 -28.09 0.06 10.05
CA ASP A 233 -27.06 -0.08 11.08
C ASP A 233 -27.09 1.08 12.07
N ALA A 234 -26.73 0.80 13.31
CA ALA A 234 -26.65 1.81 14.39
C ALA A 234 -25.81 3.04 14.02
N PHE A 235 -24.94 2.91 13.01
CA PHE A 235 -24.11 3.99 12.46
C PHE A 235 -24.87 4.93 11.51
N ASN A 236 -25.94 4.49 10.85
CA ASN A 236 -26.83 5.37 10.11
C ASN A 236 -27.62 6.30 11.05
N SER A 237 -27.91 5.83 12.26
CA SER A 237 -28.49 6.66 13.31
C SER A 237 -27.58 7.81 13.73
N ALA A 238 -26.25 7.61 13.70
CA ALA A 238 -25.27 8.67 13.97
C ALA A 238 -25.27 9.76 12.88
N ARG A 239 -25.59 9.41 11.63
CA ARG A 239 -25.78 10.38 10.54
C ARG A 239 -27.02 11.24 10.78
N ILE A 240 -28.11 10.64 11.24
CA ILE A 240 -29.36 11.35 11.56
C ILE A 240 -29.16 12.25 12.78
N TRP A 241 -28.35 11.82 13.77
CA TRP A 241 -28.00 12.63 14.94
C TRP A 241 -27.05 13.80 14.62
N ALA A 242 -26.23 13.67 13.59
CA ALA A 242 -25.38 14.77 13.12
C ALA A 242 -26.15 15.75 12.22
N MET A 243 -27.38 15.47 11.88
CA MET A 243 -28.29 16.28 11.04
C MET A 243 -29.52 16.80 11.81
N GLY A 244 -29.61 16.55 13.12
CA GLY A 244 -30.74 16.95 13.99
C GLY A 244 -30.37 17.99 15.03
#